data_156965950fda3c6d4a0ce915c8b9c024
#
_entry.id   156965950fda3c6d4a0ce915c8b9c024
#
_cell.length_a   1.000
_cell.length_b   1.000
_cell.length_c   1.000
_cell.angle_alpha   90.00
_cell.angle_beta   90.00
_cell.angle_gamma   90.00
#
_symmetry.space_group_name_H-M   'P 1'
#
loop_
_entity.id
_entity.type
_entity.pdbx_description
1 polymer ?
#
loop_
_entity_poly.entity_id
_entity_poly.type
_entity_poly.pdbx_seq_one_letter_code
_entity_poly.pdbx_strand_id
1 'polypeptide(L)'
;MVAAFALVSLVALPAYAELDVPSLKQSIETSFESEYPKLDALYTDIHAHPEIAFQEEKTAAKLAAEMRAIGFEVAEKIGKTGLVALYKNGDGPTIMVRTELDALPMEEKTGLPYASRDKTIWQGRETFVAHSCGHDIHMASWVGTAKTLVGLKEQWKGTLMFIAQPAEEVGAGARAMLADGLFTRFPKPDAGFALHDGAFAYGYVSYRVGVGSSNADGLAIKFKGRGGHGAVPQATIDPVMMASRFVVDVQSVISREKDPTEFGVVSIGSLHAGTAGNIIPDEAVLLGTIRTFKPEVRAKLHVGIERTARAVAAMANAPAPDINISEGIKAVINDPGVVATAEKVLKAAFGDKFRATPPGTPSEDFSEYINAGVPSMFFNIGVYDPERVDAARSGGPPLPDNHSPLFAPVPKPTIQTGVTALTLAVLSAFDHGIKGQ
;
A
#
# COMPACT_ATOMS: atom_id res chain seq x y z
N MET A 1 60.89 -30.70 -17.50
CA MET A 1 59.54 -30.12 -17.46
C MET A 1 58.80 -30.68 -16.27
N VAL A 2 58.67 -29.89 -15.21
CA VAL A 2 57.93 -30.29 -13.99
C VAL A 2 56.60 -29.57 -14.06
N ALA A 3 55.51 -30.34 -14.17
CA ALA A 3 54.15 -29.80 -14.16
C ALA A 3 53.71 -29.59 -12.70
N ALA A 4 53.45 -28.33 -12.36
CA ALA A 4 52.85 -27.98 -11.08
C ALA A 4 51.31 -28.12 -11.16
N PHE A 5 50.73 -29.05 -10.42
CA PHE A 5 49.28 -29.14 -10.23
C PHE A 5 48.88 -28.14 -9.14
N ALA A 6 48.11 -27.12 -9.52
CA ALA A 6 47.46 -26.26 -8.53
C ALA A 6 46.22 -26.95 -7.98
N LEU A 7 46.20 -27.27 -6.68
CA LEU A 7 45.03 -27.69 -5.96
C LEU A 7 44.11 -26.47 -5.76
N VAL A 8 42.97 -26.44 -6.44
CA VAL A 8 41.87 -25.50 -6.14
C VAL A 8 41.08 -26.10 -4.98
N SER A 9 41.29 -25.53 -3.79
CA SER A 9 40.43 -25.84 -2.64
C SER A 9 39.05 -25.26 -2.85
N LEU A 10 38.06 -26.09 -3.17
CA LEU A 10 36.63 -25.72 -3.06
C LEU A 10 36.33 -25.48 -1.58
N VAL A 11 36.18 -24.24 -1.18
CA VAL A 11 35.57 -23.91 0.12
C VAL A 11 34.06 -24.22 -0.04
N ALA A 12 33.64 -25.34 0.55
CA ALA A 12 32.22 -25.64 0.67
C ALA A 12 31.59 -24.59 1.58
N LEU A 13 30.70 -23.78 1.01
CA LEU A 13 29.84 -22.90 1.81
C LEU A 13 29.00 -23.79 2.74
N PRO A 14 28.84 -23.41 4.02
CA PRO A 14 27.99 -24.16 4.91
C PRO A 14 26.59 -24.26 4.32
N ALA A 15 26.08 -25.47 4.15
CA ALA A 15 24.67 -25.68 3.83
C ALA A 15 23.87 -25.16 5.02
N TYR A 16 23.14 -24.07 4.86
CA TYR A 16 22.14 -23.66 5.85
C TYR A 16 21.12 -24.78 5.98
N ALA A 17 20.86 -25.21 7.21
CA ALA A 17 19.82 -26.19 7.48
C ALA A 17 18.47 -25.57 7.09
N GLU A 18 17.65 -26.29 6.33
CA GLU A 18 16.31 -25.86 5.95
C GLU A 18 15.51 -25.48 7.22
N LEU A 19 14.82 -24.33 7.18
CA LEU A 19 14.05 -23.82 8.33
C LEU A 19 13.01 -24.85 8.78
N ASP A 20 13.04 -25.23 10.05
CA ASP A 20 11.97 -26.05 10.66
C ASP A 20 10.73 -25.19 10.91
N VAL A 21 9.94 -24.99 9.84
CA VAL A 21 8.78 -24.12 9.85
C VAL A 21 7.73 -24.50 10.90
N PRO A 22 7.39 -25.79 11.15
CA PRO A 22 6.48 -26.18 12.22
C PRO A 22 6.95 -25.72 13.60
N SER A 23 8.21 -25.99 13.95
CA SER A 23 8.78 -25.59 15.22
C SER A 23 8.88 -24.06 15.38
N LEU A 24 9.29 -23.35 14.32
CA LEU A 24 9.32 -21.88 14.30
C LEU A 24 7.93 -21.30 14.50
N LYS A 25 6.92 -21.80 13.78
CA LYS A 25 5.54 -21.35 13.92
C LYS A 25 5.04 -21.52 15.35
N GLN A 26 5.26 -22.68 15.97
CA GLN A 26 4.88 -22.91 17.36
C GLN A 26 5.59 -21.94 18.31
N SER A 27 6.86 -21.66 18.09
CA SER A 27 7.63 -20.71 18.89
C SER A 27 7.11 -19.28 18.75
N ILE A 28 6.76 -18.86 17.52
CA ILE A 28 6.17 -17.56 17.21
C ILE A 28 4.81 -17.43 17.90
N GLU A 29 3.93 -18.43 17.77
CA GLU A 29 2.59 -18.41 18.38
C GLU A 29 2.66 -18.40 19.91
N THR A 30 3.59 -19.14 20.51
CA THR A 30 3.81 -19.13 21.96
C THR A 30 4.31 -17.76 22.44
N SER A 31 5.25 -17.15 21.73
CA SER A 31 5.75 -15.81 22.03
C SER A 31 4.63 -14.77 21.88
N PHE A 32 3.83 -14.89 20.84
CA PHE A 32 2.71 -14.00 20.57
C PHE A 32 1.68 -14.01 21.72
N GLU A 33 1.28 -15.19 22.21
CA GLU A 33 0.33 -15.28 23.32
C GLU A 33 0.80 -14.55 24.58
N SER A 34 2.09 -14.56 24.86
CA SER A 34 2.66 -13.84 26.01
C SER A 34 2.75 -12.32 25.81
N GLU A 35 2.94 -11.87 24.57
CA GLU A 35 3.09 -10.46 24.22
C GLU A 35 1.76 -9.80 23.82
N TYR A 36 0.73 -10.59 23.47
CA TYR A 36 -0.55 -10.08 22.98
C TYR A 36 -1.20 -9.02 23.87
N PRO A 37 -1.21 -9.15 25.22
CA PRO A 37 -1.81 -8.09 26.05
C PRO A 37 -1.20 -6.70 25.85
N LYS A 38 0.11 -6.62 25.53
CA LYS A 38 0.79 -5.36 25.22
C LYS A 38 0.47 -4.88 23.80
N LEU A 39 0.45 -5.82 22.84
CA LEU A 39 0.08 -5.51 21.45
C LEU A 39 -1.38 -5.05 21.35
N ASP A 40 -2.29 -5.64 22.11
CA ASP A 40 -3.69 -5.25 22.20
C ASP A 40 -3.85 -3.85 22.81
N ALA A 41 -3.11 -3.56 23.86
CA ALA A 41 -3.10 -2.21 24.46
C ALA A 41 -2.54 -1.16 23.47
N LEU A 42 -1.47 -1.47 22.75
CA LEU A 42 -0.89 -0.61 21.72
C LEU A 42 -1.89 -0.38 20.58
N TYR A 43 -2.47 -1.45 20.04
CA TYR A 43 -3.49 -1.40 19.00
C TYR A 43 -4.68 -0.52 19.43
N THR A 44 -5.25 -0.80 20.60
CA THR A 44 -6.41 -0.08 21.12
C THR A 44 -6.13 1.41 21.34
N ASP A 45 -4.95 1.76 21.83
CA ASP A 45 -4.55 3.15 22.04
C ASP A 45 -4.31 3.90 20.71
N ILE A 46 -3.69 3.26 19.70
CA ILE A 46 -3.52 3.83 18.37
C ILE A 46 -4.87 4.00 17.67
N HIS A 47 -5.74 2.98 17.75
CA HIS A 47 -7.09 3.02 17.17
C HIS A 47 -7.94 4.16 17.74
N ALA A 48 -7.87 4.37 19.05
CA ALA A 48 -8.63 5.41 19.74
C ALA A 48 -8.10 6.83 19.47
N HIS A 49 -6.82 6.96 19.11
CA HIS A 49 -6.12 8.25 18.91
C HIS A 49 -5.40 8.31 17.56
N PRO A 50 -6.13 8.16 16.44
CA PRO A 50 -5.55 8.15 15.11
C PRO A 50 -5.09 9.54 14.67
N GLU A 51 -4.06 9.58 13.84
CA GLU A 51 -3.53 10.80 13.25
C GLU A 51 -3.50 10.69 11.73
N ILE A 52 -3.82 11.77 11.00
CA ILE A 52 -3.85 11.76 9.54
C ILE A 52 -2.47 12.03 8.92
N ALA A 53 -2.38 11.83 7.62
CA ALA A 53 -1.18 12.02 6.81
C ALA A 53 -0.36 13.27 7.17
N PHE A 54 0.93 13.06 7.48
CA PHE A 54 1.90 14.05 7.94
C PHE A 54 1.58 14.76 9.26
N GLN A 55 0.68 14.20 10.07
CA GLN A 55 0.38 14.66 11.43
C GLN A 55 0.59 13.54 12.47
N GLU A 56 1.19 12.41 12.10
CA GLU A 56 1.35 11.18 12.88
C GLU A 56 2.45 11.28 13.96
N GLU A 57 2.55 12.43 14.65
CA GLU A 57 3.65 12.71 15.59
C GLU A 57 3.58 11.82 16.84
N LYS A 58 2.39 11.64 17.42
CA LYS A 58 2.19 10.82 18.62
C LYS A 58 2.28 9.34 18.30
N THR A 59 1.70 8.93 17.18
CA THR A 59 1.75 7.56 16.67
C THR A 59 3.20 7.13 16.42
N ALA A 60 3.98 7.95 15.71
CA ALA A 60 5.40 7.69 15.48
C ALA A 60 6.20 7.63 16.78
N ALA A 61 5.94 8.52 17.75
CA ALA A 61 6.62 8.52 19.04
C ALA A 61 6.31 7.26 19.87
N LYS A 62 5.06 6.74 19.83
CA LYS A 62 4.68 5.47 20.47
C LYS A 62 5.47 4.31 19.86
N LEU A 63 5.47 4.17 18.53
CA LEU A 63 6.24 3.12 17.86
C LEU A 63 7.74 3.24 18.10
N ALA A 64 8.28 4.46 18.12
CA ALA A 64 9.69 4.68 18.45
C ALA A 64 10.04 4.20 19.85
N ALA A 65 9.16 4.42 20.83
CA ALA A 65 9.33 3.94 22.21
C ALA A 65 9.30 2.42 22.28
N GLU A 66 8.34 1.76 21.61
CA GLU A 66 8.26 0.29 21.53
C GLU A 66 9.54 -0.31 20.91
N MET A 67 10.00 0.23 19.79
CA MET A 67 11.19 -0.27 19.10
C MET A 67 12.46 -0.09 19.95
N ARG A 68 12.62 1.04 20.66
CA ARG A 68 13.72 1.22 21.62
C ARG A 68 13.66 0.22 22.78
N ALA A 69 12.46 -0.06 23.30
CA ALA A 69 12.28 -1.05 24.36
C ALA A 69 12.65 -2.48 23.93
N ILE A 70 12.47 -2.80 22.62
CA ILE A 70 12.90 -4.07 22.02
C ILE A 70 14.43 -4.11 21.81
N GLY A 71 15.10 -2.96 21.74
CA GLY A 71 16.55 -2.84 21.57
C GLY A 71 17.00 -2.35 20.19
N PHE A 72 16.11 -1.76 19.39
CA PHE A 72 16.47 -1.11 18.13
C PHE A 72 17.08 0.27 18.35
N GLU A 73 18.01 0.64 17.48
CA GLU A 73 18.43 2.03 17.28
C GLU A 73 17.38 2.74 16.41
N VAL A 74 16.77 3.82 16.93
CA VAL A 74 15.64 4.48 16.27
C VAL A 74 15.99 5.91 15.89
N ALA A 75 15.83 6.23 14.60
CA ALA A 75 15.85 7.56 14.04
C ALA A 75 14.43 8.00 13.70
N GLU A 76 14.02 9.14 14.21
CA GLU A 76 12.68 9.70 14.02
C GLU A 76 12.70 10.86 13.01
N LYS A 77 11.50 11.30 12.60
CA LYS A 77 11.28 12.43 11.67
C LYS A 77 11.89 12.21 10.28
N ILE A 78 11.87 10.97 9.81
CA ILE A 78 12.29 10.63 8.46
C ILE A 78 11.10 10.82 7.53
N GLY A 79 11.22 11.69 6.53
CA GLY A 79 10.09 12.04 5.67
C GLY A 79 8.96 12.77 6.42
N LYS A 80 9.33 13.64 7.40
CA LYS A 80 8.54 14.42 8.36
C LYS A 80 8.23 13.65 9.65
N THR A 81 7.25 12.76 9.67
CA THR A 81 6.77 12.06 10.88
C THR A 81 7.19 10.60 10.95
N GLY A 82 7.76 10.04 9.88
CA GLY A 82 8.19 8.64 9.85
C GLY A 82 9.42 8.33 10.71
N LEU A 83 9.70 7.06 10.88
CA LEU A 83 10.88 6.57 11.61
C LEU A 83 11.56 5.40 10.91
N VAL A 84 12.85 5.20 11.25
CA VAL A 84 13.66 4.05 10.91
C VAL A 84 14.22 3.45 12.18
N ALA A 85 14.04 2.15 12.35
CA ALA A 85 14.58 1.39 13.48
C ALA A 85 15.50 0.29 12.94
N LEU A 86 16.75 0.25 13.42
CA LEU A 86 17.77 -0.71 13.02
C LEU A 86 18.13 -1.64 14.18
N TYR A 87 18.23 -2.93 13.88
CA TYR A 87 18.76 -3.93 14.80
C TYR A 87 19.81 -4.80 14.08
N LYS A 88 21.07 -4.68 14.49
CA LYS A 88 22.18 -5.44 13.91
C LYS A 88 22.46 -6.71 14.71
N ASN A 89 22.51 -7.86 14.02
CA ASN A 89 22.80 -9.17 14.58
C ASN A 89 23.91 -9.89 13.79
N GLY A 90 25.09 -9.31 13.75
CA GLY A 90 26.24 -9.80 12.99
C GLY A 90 26.21 -9.35 11.52
N ASP A 91 27.10 -9.96 10.72
CA ASP A 91 27.20 -9.67 9.29
C ASP A 91 26.17 -10.48 8.50
N GLY A 92 25.61 -9.89 7.45
CA GLY A 92 24.57 -10.50 6.65
C GLY A 92 23.73 -9.46 5.92
N PRO A 93 22.67 -9.88 5.22
CA PRO A 93 21.80 -8.97 4.48
C PRO A 93 21.03 -8.02 5.40
N THR A 94 20.59 -6.92 4.82
CA THR A 94 19.65 -5.98 5.44
C THR A 94 18.25 -6.27 4.93
N ILE A 95 17.35 -6.63 5.83
CA ILE A 95 15.94 -6.93 5.49
C ILE A 95 15.04 -5.85 6.07
N MET A 96 14.26 -5.23 5.15
CA MET A 96 13.32 -4.19 5.50
C MET A 96 11.93 -4.75 5.82
N VAL A 97 11.30 -4.23 6.87
CA VAL A 97 9.88 -4.45 7.19
C VAL A 97 9.19 -3.11 7.32
N ARG A 98 8.14 -2.87 6.54
CA ARG A 98 7.41 -1.59 6.51
C ARG A 98 6.04 -1.72 7.15
N THR A 99 5.62 -0.67 7.88
CA THR A 99 4.24 -0.37 8.25
C THR A 99 3.89 1.08 7.89
N GLU A 100 2.62 1.40 7.86
CA GLU A 100 2.05 2.74 7.70
C GLU A 100 1.68 3.33 9.06
N LEU A 101 1.59 4.67 9.15
CA LEU A 101 1.27 5.39 10.38
C LEU A 101 -0.09 6.09 10.35
N ASP A 102 -0.52 6.52 9.15
CA ASP A 102 -1.61 7.46 9.01
C ASP A 102 -2.99 6.79 9.03
N ALA A 103 -3.98 7.60 9.39
CA ALA A 103 -5.39 7.29 9.39
C ALA A 103 -6.14 8.18 8.40
N LEU A 104 -7.44 7.92 8.22
CA LEU A 104 -8.31 8.58 7.27
C LEU A 104 -9.13 9.72 7.90
N PRO A 105 -9.37 10.82 7.15
CA PRO A 105 -10.22 11.94 7.59
C PRO A 105 -11.71 11.58 7.49
N MET A 106 -12.19 10.67 8.34
CA MET A 106 -13.57 10.19 8.35
C MET A 106 -14.06 9.83 9.74
N GLU A 107 -15.40 9.82 9.92
CA GLU A 107 -16.04 9.42 11.17
C GLU A 107 -16.14 7.91 11.27
N GLU A 108 -15.68 7.34 12.37
CA GLU A 108 -15.85 5.93 12.68
C GLU A 108 -17.27 5.64 13.21
N LYS A 109 -17.88 4.56 12.72
CA LYS A 109 -19.25 4.12 13.11
C LYS A 109 -19.31 2.64 13.49
N THR A 110 -18.18 2.06 13.90
CA THR A 110 -18.08 0.64 14.25
C THR A 110 -18.84 0.28 15.52
N GLY A 111 -18.98 1.22 16.46
CA GLY A 111 -19.56 0.99 17.79
C GLY A 111 -18.61 0.26 18.75
N LEU A 112 -17.34 0.12 18.41
CA LEU A 112 -16.33 -0.46 19.30
C LEU A 112 -16.16 0.39 20.57
N PRO A 113 -15.84 -0.23 21.71
CA PRO A 113 -15.66 0.51 22.99
C PRO A 113 -14.48 1.49 22.93
N TYR A 114 -13.51 1.25 22.05
CA TYR A 114 -12.36 2.10 21.79
C TYR A 114 -12.43 2.85 20.45
N ALA A 115 -13.60 2.92 19.84
CA ALA A 115 -13.81 3.67 18.60
C ALA A 115 -13.34 5.12 18.72
N SER A 116 -12.62 5.59 17.69
CA SER A 116 -12.11 6.96 17.66
C SER A 116 -13.22 8.02 17.73
N ARG A 117 -12.95 9.08 18.49
CA ARG A 117 -13.76 10.31 18.57
C ARG A 117 -12.91 11.53 18.25
N ASP A 118 -11.65 11.32 17.91
CA ASP A 118 -10.69 12.38 17.68
C ASP A 118 -11.01 13.15 16.41
N LYS A 119 -10.67 14.42 16.43
CA LYS A 119 -10.82 15.34 15.30
C LYS A 119 -9.56 16.11 15.05
N THR A 120 -9.37 16.49 13.81
CA THR A 120 -8.25 17.32 13.37
C THR A 120 -8.68 18.28 12.27
N ILE A 121 -7.76 19.15 11.86
CA ILE A 121 -7.93 20.01 10.69
C ILE A 121 -7.32 19.31 9.47
N TRP A 122 -8.15 19.01 8.48
CA TRP A 122 -7.75 18.49 7.18
C TRP A 122 -8.23 19.41 6.07
N GLN A 123 -7.31 19.88 5.23
CA GLN A 123 -7.60 20.81 4.12
C GLN A 123 -8.44 22.03 4.55
N GLY A 124 -8.12 22.57 5.74
CA GLY A 124 -8.76 23.76 6.30
C GLY A 124 -10.15 23.53 6.92
N ARG A 125 -10.57 22.28 7.10
CA ARG A 125 -11.85 21.90 7.71
C ARG A 125 -11.65 20.95 8.88
N GLU A 126 -12.46 21.10 9.94
CA GLU A 126 -12.51 20.10 11.00
C GLU A 126 -13.14 18.82 10.47
N THR A 127 -12.50 17.69 10.74
CA THR A 127 -12.99 16.35 10.40
C THR A 127 -12.70 15.36 11.53
N PHE A 128 -13.48 14.30 11.62
CA PHE A 128 -13.13 13.13 12.41
C PHE A 128 -11.95 12.38 11.79
N VAL A 129 -11.30 11.53 12.57
CA VAL A 129 -10.20 10.69 12.13
C VAL A 129 -10.42 9.26 12.58
N ALA A 130 -10.17 8.28 11.70
CA ALA A 130 -10.34 6.86 12.01
C ALA A 130 -9.34 5.97 11.25
N HIS A 131 -8.87 4.90 11.90
CA HIS A 131 -8.08 3.84 11.25
C HIS A 131 -8.97 2.88 10.45
N SER A 132 -9.69 3.43 9.47
CA SER A 132 -10.59 2.62 8.60
C SER A 132 -9.86 1.91 7.46
N CYS A 133 -8.52 1.97 7.40
CA CYS A 133 -7.68 1.17 6.50
C CYS A 133 -6.90 0.07 7.24
N GLY A 134 -6.98 0.00 8.58
CA GLY A 134 -6.35 -1.05 9.37
C GLY A 134 -4.85 -0.86 9.65
N HIS A 135 -4.30 0.35 9.43
CA HIS A 135 -2.89 0.63 9.70
C HIS A 135 -2.50 0.41 11.17
N ASP A 136 -3.43 0.53 12.09
CA ASP A 136 -3.26 0.16 13.51
C ASP A 136 -3.01 -1.34 13.73
N ILE A 137 -3.68 -2.22 12.97
CA ILE A 137 -3.39 -3.66 12.91
C ILE A 137 -1.99 -3.90 12.33
N HIS A 138 -1.63 -3.15 11.27
CA HIS A 138 -0.31 -3.27 10.65
C HIS A 138 0.80 -2.86 11.63
N MET A 139 0.63 -1.74 12.34
CA MET A 139 1.58 -1.26 13.36
C MET A 139 1.75 -2.25 14.50
N ALA A 140 0.66 -2.82 15.03
CA ALA A 140 0.71 -3.84 16.08
C ALA A 140 1.40 -5.12 15.59
N SER A 141 1.12 -5.56 14.35
CA SER A 141 1.78 -6.70 13.72
C SER A 141 3.28 -6.45 13.51
N TRP A 142 3.65 -5.24 13.10
CA TRP A 142 5.03 -4.81 12.88
C TRP A 142 5.84 -4.82 14.18
N VAL A 143 5.31 -4.27 15.29
CA VAL A 143 5.95 -4.31 16.61
C VAL A 143 6.08 -5.76 17.10
N GLY A 144 5.01 -6.57 16.97
CA GLY A 144 5.03 -7.97 17.33
C GLY A 144 6.08 -8.77 16.55
N THR A 145 6.21 -8.49 15.25
CA THR A 145 7.24 -9.08 14.38
C THR A 145 8.65 -8.69 14.83
N ALA A 146 8.89 -7.42 15.13
CA ALA A 146 10.19 -6.95 15.64
C ALA A 146 10.59 -7.68 16.93
N LYS A 147 9.68 -7.75 17.88
CA LYS A 147 9.87 -8.45 19.16
C LYS A 147 10.20 -9.94 18.95
N THR A 148 9.45 -10.60 18.09
CA THR A 148 9.60 -12.02 17.79
C THR A 148 10.96 -12.30 17.12
N LEU A 149 11.35 -11.50 16.12
CA LEU A 149 12.63 -11.66 15.42
C LEU A 149 13.84 -11.45 16.36
N VAL A 150 13.76 -10.48 17.26
CA VAL A 150 14.82 -10.29 18.29
C VAL A 150 14.86 -11.48 19.25
N GLY A 151 13.72 -12.04 19.63
CA GLY A 151 13.65 -13.28 20.42
C GLY A 151 14.27 -14.48 19.70
N LEU A 152 14.22 -14.50 18.37
CA LEU A 152 14.77 -15.54 17.50
C LEU A 152 16.16 -15.19 16.92
N LYS A 153 16.92 -14.26 17.52
CA LYS A 153 18.20 -13.75 16.99
C LYS A 153 19.28 -14.82 16.75
N GLU A 154 19.16 -15.97 17.35
CA GLU A 154 20.05 -17.11 17.10
C GLU A 154 19.78 -17.83 15.77
N GLN A 155 18.61 -17.57 15.17
CA GLN A 155 18.15 -18.19 13.92
C GLN A 155 18.54 -17.39 12.66
N TRP A 156 19.09 -16.17 12.80
CA TRP A 156 19.42 -15.33 11.67
C TRP A 156 20.63 -14.43 11.96
N LYS A 157 21.27 -13.96 10.88
CA LYS A 157 22.38 -13.01 10.94
C LYS A 157 22.16 -11.91 9.87
N GLY A 158 22.52 -10.67 10.21
CA GLY A 158 22.36 -9.51 9.35
C GLY A 158 21.77 -8.31 10.07
N THR A 159 21.03 -7.48 9.35
CA THR A 159 20.41 -6.27 9.87
C THR A 159 18.90 -6.28 9.60
N LEU A 160 18.10 -6.05 10.62
CA LEU A 160 16.69 -5.70 10.49
C LEU A 160 16.56 -4.19 10.33
N MET A 161 15.87 -3.74 9.30
CA MET A 161 15.50 -2.35 9.07
C MET A 161 13.97 -2.23 9.11
N PHE A 162 13.43 -1.80 10.23
CA PHE A 162 12.01 -1.57 10.41
C PHE A 162 11.71 -0.10 10.11
N ILE A 163 10.78 0.15 9.19
CA ILE A 163 10.35 1.51 8.84
C ILE A 163 8.87 1.69 9.14
N ALA A 164 8.52 2.79 9.79
CA ALA A 164 7.15 3.22 9.95
C ALA A 164 6.94 4.47 9.10
N GLN A 165 6.16 4.33 8.06
CA GLN A 165 6.00 5.29 6.98
C GLN A 165 4.79 6.19 7.24
N PRO A 166 4.91 7.52 7.11
CA PRO A 166 3.77 8.44 7.18
C PRO A 166 2.99 8.47 5.86
N ALA A 167 1.81 9.07 5.87
CA ALA A 167 1.11 9.62 4.70
C ALA A 167 0.96 8.66 3.50
N GLU A 168 0.63 7.39 3.77
CA GLU A 168 0.33 6.40 2.74
C GLU A 168 -0.95 6.74 2.01
N GLU A 169 -2.01 7.13 2.73
CA GLU A 169 -3.36 7.40 2.23
C GLU A 169 -3.43 8.55 1.20
N VAL A 170 -2.38 9.36 1.14
CA VAL A 170 -2.21 10.41 0.11
C VAL A 170 -1.10 10.08 -0.89
N GLY A 171 -0.52 8.88 -0.83
CA GLY A 171 0.52 8.40 -1.74
C GLY A 171 1.81 9.21 -1.73
N ALA A 172 2.18 9.78 -0.57
CA ALA A 172 3.27 10.74 -0.49
C ALA A 172 4.37 10.34 0.51
N GLY A 173 4.10 9.44 1.42
CA GLY A 173 4.98 9.12 2.54
C GLY A 173 6.27 8.43 2.14
N ALA A 174 6.18 7.40 1.32
CA ALA A 174 7.37 6.69 0.84
C ALA A 174 8.30 7.63 0.07
N ARG A 175 7.76 8.48 -0.81
CA ARG A 175 8.54 9.50 -1.53
C ARG A 175 9.18 10.50 -0.58
N ALA A 176 8.46 10.94 0.46
CA ALA A 176 9.00 11.86 1.47
C ALA A 176 10.18 11.23 2.23
N MET A 177 10.08 9.96 2.64
CA MET A 177 11.17 9.23 3.29
C MET A 177 12.39 9.06 2.37
N LEU A 178 12.16 8.68 1.09
CA LEU A 178 13.22 8.54 0.10
C LEU A 178 13.91 9.89 -0.19
N ALA A 179 13.13 10.97 -0.31
CA ALA A 179 13.65 12.33 -0.52
C ALA A 179 14.46 12.85 0.68
N ASP A 180 14.11 12.43 1.91
CA ASP A 180 14.88 12.72 3.13
C ASP A 180 16.13 11.83 3.27
N GLY A 181 16.46 11.04 2.25
CA GLY A 181 17.67 10.26 2.18
C GLY A 181 17.59 8.89 2.85
N LEU A 182 16.44 8.24 2.88
CA LEU A 182 16.25 6.94 3.52
C LEU A 182 17.37 5.95 3.17
N PHE A 183 17.72 5.78 1.88
CA PHE A 183 18.74 4.83 1.44
C PHE A 183 20.13 5.44 1.22
N THR A 184 20.34 6.67 1.66
CA THR A 184 21.66 7.32 1.72
C THR A 184 22.16 7.53 3.14
N ARG A 185 21.25 7.65 4.10
CA ARG A 185 21.52 7.80 5.54
C ARG A 185 21.54 6.45 6.25
N PHE A 186 20.79 5.47 5.72
CA PHE A 186 20.66 4.13 6.28
C PHE A 186 21.04 3.08 5.22
N PRO A 187 21.39 1.84 5.61
CA PRO A 187 21.72 0.78 4.67
C PRO A 187 20.56 0.53 3.69
N LYS A 188 20.86 0.45 2.38
CA LYS A 188 19.85 0.04 1.41
C LYS A 188 19.52 -1.43 1.62
N PRO A 189 18.22 -1.80 1.75
CA PRO A 189 17.83 -3.19 1.99
C PRO A 189 18.11 -4.10 0.80
N ASP A 190 18.49 -5.35 1.09
CA ASP A 190 18.63 -6.42 0.11
C ASP A 190 17.28 -7.05 -0.25
N ALA A 191 16.32 -7.01 0.68
CA ALA A 191 14.92 -7.38 0.46
C ALA A 191 13.98 -6.59 1.38
N GLY A 192 12.71 -6.46 0.97
CA GLY A 192 11.68 -5.78 1.72
C GLY A 192 10.38 -6.58 1.85
N PHE A 193 9.72 -6.43 2.99
CA PHE A 193 8.41 -7.01 3.26
C PHE A 193 7.46 -5.96 3.81
N ALA A 194 6.21 -6.02 3.37
CA ALA A 194 5.10 -5.29 3.96
C ALA A 194 3.82 -6.13 3.85
N LEU A 195 2.89 -5.90 4.75
CA LEU A 195 1.56 -6.48 4.68
C LEU A 195 0.51 -5.37 4.60
N HIS A 196 -0.67 -5.73 4.10
CA HIS A 196 -1.89 -4.96 4.27
C HIS A 196 -3.00 -5.91 4.72
N ASP A 197 -4.00 -5.40 5.39
CA ASP A 197 -5.18 -6.17 5.75
C ASP A 197 -6.29 -6.04 4.68
N GLY A 198 -7.32 -6.88 4.78
CA GLY A 198 -8.46 -6.82 3.85
C GLY A 198 -9.66 -7.60 4.33
N ALA A 199 -10.82 -7.35 3.70
CA ALA A 199 -12.12 -7.89 4.10
C ALA A 199 -12.30 -9.37 3.73
N PHE A 200 -11.44 -10.24 4.27
CA PHE A 200 -11.55 -11.69 4.17
C PHE A 200 -11.24 -12.36 5.52
N ALA A 201 -11.27 -13.69 5.57
CA ALA A 201 -11.16 -14.43 6.83
C ALA A 201 -9.77 -14.28 7.47
N TYR A 202 -9.70 -14.00 8.77
CA TYR A 202 -8.43 -14.04 9.50
C TYR A 202 -7.79 -15.43 9.49
N GLY A 203 -6.49 -15.51 9.67
CA GLY A 203 -5.70 -16.72 9.52
C GLY A 203 -5.38 -17.06 8.06
N TYR A 204 -5.90 -16.32 7.10
CA TYR A 204 -5.54 -16.43 5.69
C TYR A 204 -4.52 -15.34 5.30
N VAL A 205 -3.60 -15.75 4.45
CA VAL A 205 -2.61 -14.86 3.81
C VAL A 205 -2.79 -14.95 2.31
N SER A 206 -2.92 -13.81 1.64
CA SER A 206 -3.02 -13.77 0.19
C SER A 206 -1.83 -13.02 -0.41
N TYR A 207 -1.34 -13.50 -1.54
CA TYR A 207 -0.16 -12.94 -2.20
C TYR A 207 -0.27 -13.02 -3.72
N ARG A 208 0.69 -12.41 -4.41
CA ARG A 208 0.87 -12.55 -5.85
C ARG A 208 2.34 -12.39 -6.23
N VAL A 209 2.76 -13.15 -7.26
CA VAL A 209 4.03 -12.93 -7.96
C VAL A 209 3.82 -11.83 -9.01
N GLY A 210 4.74 -10.87 -9.10
CA GLY A 210 4.63 -9.77 -10.04
C GLY A 210 3.62 -8.71 -9.59
N VAL A 211 2.77 -8.24 -10.47
CA VAL A 211 1.86 -7.11 -10.21
C VAL A 211 0.86 -7.42 -9.09
N GLY A 212 0.98 -6.74 -7.96
CA GLY A 212 0.12 -6.87 -6.77
C GLY A 212 -0.96 -5.80 -6.65
N SER A 213 -0.66 -4.55 -7.01
CA SER A 213 -1.58 -3.41 -6.95
C SER A 213 -1.59 -2.60 -8.24
N SER A 214 -2.48 -1.58 -8.36
CA SER A 214 -2.53 -0.77 -9.57
C SER A 214 -1.65 0.48 -9.52
N ASN A 215 -1.26 0.99 -10.72
CA ASN A 215 -0.87 2.38 -10.86
C ASN A 215 -2.08 3.28 -10.57
N ALA A 216 -1.84 4.47 -10.01
CA ALA A 216 -2.86 5.47 -9.78
C ALA A 216 -2.41 6.83 -10.32
N ASP A 217 -3.16 7.38 -11.27
CA ASP A 217 -2.93 8.71 -11.81
C ASP A 217 -4.12 9.62 -11.57
N GLY A 218 -3.84 10.90 -11.35
CA GLY A 218 -4.84 11.95 -11.33
C GLY A 218 -5.12 12.49 -12.72
N LEU A 219 -6.35 12.87 -12.98
CA LEU A 219 -6.78 13.49 -14.23
C LEU A 219 -7.53 14.79 -13.92
N ALA A 220 -7.09 15.89 -14.51
CA ALA A 220 -7.82 17.17 -14.51
C ALA A 220 -7.90 17.72 -15.93
N ILE A 221 -9.11 18.03 -16.38
CA ILE A 221 -9.34 18.64 -17.70
C ILE A 221 -10.21 19.88 -17.52
N LYS A 222 -9.79 20.98 -18.15
CA LYS A 222 -10.58 22.19 -18.27
C LYS A 222 -10.91 22.46 -19.73
N PHE A 223 -12.17 22.37 -20.09
CA PHE A 223 -12.67 22.86 -21.37
C PHE A 223 -12.97 24.35 -21.30
N LYS A 224 -12.41 25.09 -22.24
CA LYS A 224 -12.61 26.52 -22.38
C LYS A 224 -13.66 26.78 -23.44
N GLY A 225 -14.70 27.54 -23.09
CA GLY A 225 -15.80 27.92 -23.98
C GLY A 225 -15.91 29.42 -24.16
N ARG A 226 -17.08 29.84 -24.54
CA ARG A 226 -17.53 31.21 -24.52
C ARG A 226 -18.97 31.23 -24.03
N GLY A 227 -19.19 31.77 -22.85
CA GLY A 227 -20.47 31.84 -22.19
C GLY A 227 -21.46 32.81 -22.88
N GLY A 228 -22.71 32.72 -22.46
CA GLY A 228 -23.75 33.57 -22.94
C GLY A 228 -25.16 33.12 -22.54
N HIS A 229 -26.15 33.74 -23.15
CA HIS A 229 -27.55 33.45 -22.89
C HIS A 229 -27.94 32.07 -23.45
N GLY A 230 -28.54 31.20 -22.66
CA GLY A 230 -28.92 29.83 -23.05
C GLY A 230 -29.88 29.74 -24.23
N ALA A 231 -30.65 30.78 -24.49
CA ALA A 231 -31.53 30.86 -25.66
C ALA A 231 -30.86 31.44 -26.94
N VAL A 232 -29.55 31.79 -26.86
CA VAL A 232 -28.76 32.32 -27.98
C VAL A 232 -27.47 31.46 -28.16
N PRO A 233 -27.60 30.14 -28.31
CA PRO A 233 -26.44 29.23 -28.28
C PRO A 233 -25.49 29.46 -29.47
N GLN A 234 -25.94 29.96 -30.58
CA GLN A 234 -25.08 30.26 -31.75
C GLN A 234 -24.05 31.37 -31.49
N ALA A 235 -24.21 32.16 -30.42
CA ALA A 235 -23.24 33.16 -30.00
C ALA A 235 -22.22 32.64 -28.97
N THR A 236 -22.33 31.38 -28.62
CA THR A 236 -21.54 30.73 -27.53
C THR A 236 -20.66 29.59 -28.04
N ILE A 237 -19.79 29.11 -27.19
CA ILE A 237 -19.08 27.82 -27.31
C ILE A 237 -19.35 27.11 -26.01
N ASP A 238 -20.16 26.06 -26.03
CA ASP A 238 -20.69 25.45 -24.83
C ASP A 238 -19.71 24.41 -24.19
N PRO A 239 -19.07 24.71 -23.06
CA PRO A 239 -18.15 23.79 -22.41
C PRO A 239 -18.87 22.64 -21.68
N VAL A 240 -20.19 22.81 -21.37
CA VAL A 240 -20.98 21.72 -20.75
C VAL A 240 -21.16 20.59 -21.74
N MET A 241 -21.45 20.92 -23.01
CA MET A 241 -21.53 19.93 -24.09
C MET A 241 -20.20 19.22 -24.32
N MET A 242 -19.08 19.95 -24.31
CA MET A 242 -17.76 19.37 -24.46
C MET A 242 -17.44 18.41 -23.32
N ALA A 243 -17.63 18.82 -22.07
CA ALA A 243 -17.38 18.00 -20.89
C ALA A 243 -18.24 16.73 -20.86
N SER A 244 -19.53 16.86 -21.15
CA SER A 244 -20.46 15.73 -21.21
C SER A 244 -20.05 14.72 -22.29
N ARG A 245 -19.68 15.21 -23.47
CA ARG A 245 -19.21 14.37 -24.57
C ARG A 245 -17.90 13.65 -24.22
N PHE A 246 -16.94 14.35 -23.63
CA PHE A 246 -15.70 13.76 -23.21
C PHE A 246 -15.92 12.58 -22.23
N VAL A 247 -16.80 12.73 -21.23
CA VAL A 247 -17.13 11.67 -20.27
C VAL A 247 -17.58 10.39 -20.96
N VAL A 248 -18.37 10.52 -22.03
CA VAL A 248 -18.85 9.38 -22.82
C VAL A 248 -17.76 8.86 -23.76
N ASP A 249 -17.15 9.75 -24.56
CA ASP A 249 -16.25 9.37 -25.64
C ASP A 249 -14.93 8.76 -25.10
N VAL A 250 -14.42 9.20 -23.92
CA VAL A 250 -13.22 8.65 -23.32
C VAL A 250 -13.35 7.16 -22.99
N GLN A 251 -14.56 6.65 -22.77
CA GLN A 251 -14.79 5.23 -22.53
C GLN A 251 -14.47 4.36 -23.77
N SER A 252 -14.42 4.95 -24.95
CA SER A 252 -13.97 4.24 -26.16
C SER A 252 -12.49 3.86 -26.11
N VAL A 253 -11.67 4.66 -25.45
CA VAL A 253 -10.24 4.34 -25.24
C VAL A 253 -10.11 3.05 -24.41
N ILE A 254 -10.96 2.87 -23.37
CA ILE A 254 -10.99 1.66 -22.54
C ILE A 254 -11.53 0.48 -23.32
N SER A 255 -12.63 0.66 -24.03
CA SER A 255 -13.38 -0.46 -24.64
C SER A 255 -12.93 -0.84 -26.05
N ARG A 256 -12.20 0.04 -26.79
CA ARG A 256 -11.85 -0.17 -28.21
C ARG A 256 -10.35 -0.06 -28.52
N GLU A 257 -9.54 0.56 -27.65
CA GLU A 257 -8.12 0.77 -27.94
C GLU A 257 -7.20 -0.03 -27.03
N LYS A 258 -7.60 -0.19 -25.77
CA LYS A 258 -6.93 -1.06 -24.82
C LYS A 258 -7.22 -2.53 -25.18
N ASP A 259 -6.23 -3.42 -25.01
CA ASP A 259 -6.47 -4.86 -25.07
C ASP A 259 -7.55 -5.22 -24.03
N PRO A 260 -8.64 -5.94 -24.41
CA PRO A 260 -9.72 -6.26 -23.49
C PRO A 260 -9.29 -7.15 -22.32
N THR A 261 -8.22 -7.92 -22.47
CA THR A 261 -7.65 -8.78 -21.41
C THR A 261 -6.82 -8.01 -20.39
N GLU A 262 -6.41 -6.77 -20.69
CA GLU A 262 -5.61 -5.94 -19.81
C GLU A 262 -6.48 -5.09 -18.89
N PHE A 263 -6.00 -4.89 -17.65
CA PHE A 263 -6.69 -3.98 -16.72
C PHE A 263 -6.42 -2.53 -17.06
N GLY A 264 -7.49 -1.73 -17.07
CA GLY A 264 -7.41 -0.27 -17.22
C GLY A 264 -8.75 0.37 -16.94
N VAL A 265 -8.75 1.41 -16.12
CA VAL A 265 -9.94 2.18 -15.71
C VAL A 265 -9.67 3.67 -15.90
N VAL A 266 -10.64 4.39 -16.44
CA VAL A 266 -10.73 5.85 -16.42
C VAL A 266 -12.07 6.23 -15.83
N SER A 267 -12.05 6.89 -14.67
CA SER A 267 -13.24 7.36 -13.98
C SER A 267 -13.22 8.88 -13.87
N ILE A 268 -14.30 9.54 -14.28
CA ILE A 268 -14.53 10.95 -14.02
C ILE A 268 -15.45 11.06 -12.80
N GLY A 269 -14.87 11.45 -11.67
CA GLY A 269 -15.59 11.54 -10.39
C GLY A 269 -16.21 12.89 -10.13
N SER A 270 -15.81 13.94 -10.88
CA SER A 270 -16.28 15.31 -10.68
C SER A 270 -16.40 16.02 -12.03
N LEU A 271 -17.52 16.77 -12.19
CA LEU A 271 -17.75 17.67 -13.30
C LEU A 271 -18.42 18.94 -12.75
N HIS A 272 -17.78 20.08 -12.94
CA HIS A 272 -18.28 21.39 -12.51
C HIS A 272 -18.36 22.34 -13.69
N ALA A 273 -19.57 22.90 -13.93
CA ALA A 273 -19.81 23.88 -14.98
C ALA A 273 -21.06 24.71 -14.68
N GLY A 274 -20.93 26.02 -14.76
CA GLY A 274 -22.06 26.94 -14.61
C GLY A 274 -22.74 26.95 -13.25
N THR A 275 -23.64 27.92 -13.05
CA THR A 275 -24.38 28.10 -11.79
C THR A 275 -25.90 28.33 -12.02
N ALA A 276 -26.31 28.60 -13.24
CA ALA A 276 -27.72 28.90 -13.58
C ALA A 276 -28.12 28.21 -14.89
N GLY A 277 -29.32 27.64 -14.94
CA GLY A 277 -29.80 26.83 -16.03
C GLY A 277 -30.05 27.59 -17.37
N ASN A 278 -30.08 28.90 -17.35
CA ASN A 278 -30.29 29.76 -18.55
C ASN A 278 -29.02 30.49 -18.99
N ILE A 279 -27.84 30.14 -18.41
CA ILE A 279 -26.55 30.75 -18.75
C ILE A 279 -25.60 29.64 -19.19
N ILE A 280 -25.01 29.72 -20.36
CA ILE A 280 -23.89 28.89 -20.79
C ILE A 280 -22.63 29.48 -20.16
N PRO A 281 -21.85 28.68 -19.43
CA PRO A 281 -20.64 29.14 -18.74
C PRO A 281 -19.45 29.32 -19.69
N ASP A 282 -18.36 29.94 -19.19
CA ASP A 282 -17.11 30.11 -19.95
C ASP A 282 -16.20 28.88 -19.88
N GLU A 283 -16.38 28.03 -18.88
CA GLU A 283 -15.55 26.83 -18.68
C GLU A 283 -16.28 25.66 -18.02
N ALA A 284 -15.75 24.46 -18.22
CA ALA A 284 -16.14 23.26 -17.52
C ALA A 284 -14.87 22.53 -17.04
N VAL A 285 -14.86 22.09 -15.78
CA VAL A 285 -13.74 21.38 -15.14
C VAL A 285 -14.16 19.97 -14.78
N LEU A 286 -13.34 19.00 -15.19
CA LEU A 286 -13.48 17.60 -14.83
C LEU A 286 -12.29 17.15 -14.01
N LEU A 287 -12.56 16.34 -12.98
CA LEU A 287 -11.54 15.64 -12.20
C LEU A 287 -11.82 14.15 -12.28
N GLY A 288 -10.75 13.37 -12.41
CA GLY A 288 -10.86 11.94 -12.55
C GLY A 288 -9.63 11.18 -12.07
N THR A 289 -9.68 9.88 -12.24
CA THR A 289 -8.58 8.97 -11.89
C THR A 289 -8.39 7.92 -12.98
N ILE A 290 -7.13 7.48 -13.13
CA ILE A 290 -6.72 6.43 -14.06
C ILE A 290 -6.10 5.32 -13.22
N ARG A 291 -6.47 4.06 -13.50
CA ARG A 291 -5.89 2.86 -12.87
C ARG A 291 -5.43 1.90 -13.95
N THR A 292 -4.22 1.37 -13.80
CA THR A 292 -3.65 0.37 -14.73
C THR A 292 -2.69 -0.55 -13.98
N PHE A 293 -2.43 -1.73 -14.55
CA PHE A 293 -1.38 -2.61 -14.03
C PHE A 293 -0.06 -2.45 -14.79
N LYS A 294 -0.14 -2.28 -16.11
CA LYS A 294 1.03 -2.27 -16.99
C LYS A 294 1.40 -0.87 -17.48
N PRO A 295 2.70 -0.55 -17.55
CA PRO A 295 3.16 0.74 -18.07
C PRO A 295 2.67 1.04 -19.51
N GLU A 296 2.60 0.00 -20.38
CA GLU A 296 2.17 0.16 -21.77
C GLU A 296 0.69 0.54 -21.86
N VAL A 297 -0.15 -0.05 -20.99
CA VAL A 297 -1.57 0.29 -20.90
C VAL A 297 -1.72 1.73 -20.36
N ARG A 298 -0.94 2.08 -19.32
CA ARG A 298 -0.91 3.45 -18.76
C ARG A 298 -0.61 4.48 -19.84
N ALA A 299 0.48 4.31 -20.59
CA ALA A 299 0.86 5.22 -21.67
C ALA A 299 -0.22 5.32 -22.75
N LYS A 300 -0.83 4.20 -23.14
CA LYS A 300 -1.92 4.17 -24.13
C LYS A 300 -3.13 4.97 -23.65
N LEU A 301 -3.54 4.81 -22.37
CA LEU A 301 -4.66 5.55 -21.80
C LEU A 301 -4.38 7.06 -21.76
N HIS A 302 -3.17 7.49 -21.34
CA HIS A 302 -2.78 8.90 -21.34
C HIS A 302 -2.93 9.52 -22.72
N VAL A 303 -2.36 8.89 -23.75
CA VAL A 303 -2.44 9.36 -25.14
C VAL A 303 -3.90 9.40 -25.64
N GLY A 304 -4.68 8.36 -25.32
CA GLY A 304 -6.10 8.28 -25.71
C GLY A 304 -6.96 9.38 -25.06
N ILE A 305 -6.74 9.64 -23.76
CA ILE A 305 -7.42 10.68 -23.00
C ILE A 305 -7.13 12.06 -23.61
N GLU A 306 -5.86 12.40 -23.82
CA GLU A 306 -5.46 13.68 -24.40
C GLU A 306 -6.04 13.88 -25.80
N ARG A 307 -5.94 12.87 -26.65
CA ARG A 307 -6.49 12.91 -28.01
C ARG A 307 -8.01 13.13 -27.99
N THR A 308 -8.74 12.40 -27.13
CA THR A 308 -10.19 12.54 -27.00
C THR A 308 -10.58 13.94 -26.55
N ALA A 309 -9.91 14.48 -25.52
CA ALA A 309 -10.20 15.83 -25.03
C ALA A 309 -9.96 16.90 -26.11
N ARG A 310 -8.84 16.82 -26.84
CA ARG A 310 -8.54 17.74 -27.95
C ARG A 310 -9.53 17.60 -29.11
N ALA A 311 -9.93 16.38 -29.46
CA ALA A 311 -10.91 16.14 -30.53
C ALA A 311 -12.28 16.71 -30.16
N VAL A 312 -12.74 16.54 -28.93
CA VAL A 312 -14.01 17.10 -28.44
C VAL A 312 -14.02 18.64 -28.53
N ALA A 313 -12.92 19.29 -28.11
CA ALA A 313 -12.79 20.74 -28.23
C ALA A 313 -12.79 21.21 -29.69
N ALA A 314 -12.06 20.50 -30.57
CA ALA A 314 -12.02 20.80 -31.99
C ALA A 314 -13.40 20.67 -32.65
N MET A 315 -14.22 19.69 -32.29
CA MET A 315 -15.59 19.52 -32.76
C MET A 315 -16.50 20.71 -32.42
N ALA A 316 -16.22 21.42 -31.33
CA ALA A 316 -16.95 22.60 -30.88
C ALA A 316 -16.35 23.94 -31.39
N ASN A 317 -15.31 23.90 -32.22
CA ASN A 317 -14.49 25.06 -32.57
C ASN A 317 -13.99 25.82 -31.32
N ALA A 318 -13.72 25.12 -30.25
CA ALA A 318 -13.26 25.66 -28.98
C ALA A 318 -11.72 25.79 -28.96
N PRO A 319 -11.17 26.65 -28.07
CA PRO A 319 -9.75 26.61 -27.74
C PRO A 319 -9.31 25.24 -27.22
N ALA A 320 -8.02 24.93 -27.36
CA ALA A 320 -7.46 23.70 -26.79
C ALA A 320 -7.75 23.63 -25.28
N PRO A 321 -8.17 22.45 -24.78
CA PRO A 321 -8.40 22.25 -23.36
C PRO A 321 -7.07 22.25 -22.57
N ASP A 322 -7.10 22.68 -21.31
CA ASP A 322 -6.01 22.42 -20.40
C ASP A 322 -6.15 20.98 -19.89
N ILE A 323 -5.12 20.18 -20.06
CA ILE A 323 -5.11 18.79 -19.68
C ILE A 323 -3.93 18.57 -18.73
N ASN A 324 -4.20 18.06 -17.54
CA ASN A 324 -3.19 17.65 -16.60
C ASN A 324 -3.44 16.20 -16.19
N ILE A 325 -2.52 15.33 -16.56
CA ILE A 325 -2.44 13.95 -16.07
C ILE A 325 -1.24 13.89 -15.14
N SER A 326 -1.50 13.86 -13.84
CA SER A 326 -0.44 13.73 -12.84
C SER A 326 -0.10 12.27 -12.66
N GLU A 327 1.13 11.88 -13.02
CA GLU A 327 1.65 10.56 -12.69
C GLU A 327 1.76 10.41 -11.17
N GLY A 328 0.93 9.53 -10.62
CA GLY A 328 0.88 9.24 -9.19
C GLY A 328 1.66 7.99 -8.81
N ILE A 329 1.08 7.16 -7.96
CA ILE A 329 1.68 5.94 -7.44
C ILE A 329 1.83 4.91 -8.56
N LYS A 330 2.98 4.22 -8.62
CA LYS A 330 3.19 3.08 -9.50
C LYS A 330 2.63 1.79 -8.87
N ALA A 331 2.40 0.78 -9.69
CA ALA A 331 1.99 -0.54 -9.21
C ALA A 331 3.02 -1.15 -8.27
N VAL A 332 2.57 -1.83 -7.23
CA VAL A 332 3.42 -2.76 -6.47
C VAL A 332 3.74 -3.96 -7.36
N ILE A 333 5.01 -4.22 -7.57
CA ILE A 333 5.47 -5.37 -8.34
C ILE A 333 6.33 -6.25 -7.42
N ASN A 334 5.73 -7.31 -6.91
CA ASN A 334 6.42 -8.27 -6.06
C ASN A 334 7.53 -8.97 -6.82
N ASP A 335 8.72 -9.02 -6.23
CA ASP A 335 9.89 -9.66 -6.81
C ASP A 335 9.71 -11.19 -6.83
N PRO A 336 9.87 -11.87 -7.99
CA PRO A 336 9.67 -13.31 -8.07
C PRO A 336 10.61 -14.13 -7.18
N GLY A 337 11.85 -13.66 -6.98
CA GLY A 337 12.85 -14.34 -6.14
C GLY A 337 12.49 -14.25 -4.66
N VAL A 338 12.13 -13.05 -4.19
CA VAL A 338 11.68 -12.83 -2.80
C VAL A 338 10.40 -13.61 -2.51
N VAL A 339 9.43 -13.58 -3.45
CA VAL A 339 8.19 -14.34 -3.30
C VAL A 339 8.45 -15.83 -3.27
N ALA A 340 9.28 -16.38 -4.17
CA ALA A 340 9.57 -17.82 -4.21
C ALA A 340 10.22 -18.33 -2.92
N THR A 341 11.04 -17.48 -2.27
CA THR A 341 11.67 -17.79 -0.98
C THR A 341 10.64 -17.80 0.15
N ALA A 342 9.84 -16.73 0.26
CA ALA A 342 8.82 -16.61 1.28
C ALA A 342 7.66 -17.62 1.08
N GLU A 343 7.27 -17.93 -0.16
CA GLU A 343 6.19 -18.88 -0.49
C GLU A 343 6.41 -20.25 0.14
N LYS A 344 7.63 -20.77 0.12
CA LYS A 344 7.95 -22.10 0.70
C LYS A 344 7.59 -22.15 2.19
N VAL A 345 8.05 -21.18 2.96
CA VAL A 345 7.83 -21.16 4.41
C VAL A 345 6.40 -20.78 4.77
N LEU A 346 5.78 -19.84 4.04
CA LEU A 346 4.40 -19.44 4.27
C LEU A 346 3.41 -20.55 3.90
N LYS A 347 3.66 -21.28 2.82
CA LYS A 347 2.84 -22.44 2.45
C LYS A 347 2.96 -23.57 3.46
N ALA A 348 4.17 -23.83 3.98
CA ALA A 348 4.37 -24.82 5.05
C ALA A 348 3.65 -24.43 6.34
N ALA A 349 3.61 -23.12 6.68
CA ALA A 349 2.99 -22.62 7.90
C ALA A 349 1.46 -22.51 7.83
N PHE A 350 0.91 -22.08 6.68
CA PHE A 350 -0.51 -21.73 6.53
C PHE A 350 -1.30 -22.74 5.66
N GLY A 351 -0.62 -23.64 4.94
CA GLY A 351 -1.28 -24.64 4.08
C GLY A 351 -2.20 -23.98 3.06
N ASP A 352 -3.45 -24.44 2.97
CA ASP A 352 -4.47 -23.91 2.06
C ASP A 352 -4.96 -22.51 2.39
N LYS A 353 -4.56 -21.96 3.55
CA LYS A 353 -4.85 -20.57 3.93
C LYS A 353 -3.85 -19.59 3.34
N PHE A 354 -2.77 -20.04 2.71
CA PHE A 354 -1.84 -19.24 1.93
C PHE A 354 -2.20 -19.35 0.44
N ARG A 355 -2.72 -18.27 -0.13
CA ARG A 355 -3.35 -18.32 -1.47
C ARG A 355 -2.84 -17.23 -2.39
N ALA A 356 -2.55 -17.61 -3.64
CA ALA A 356 -2.35 -16.64 -4.71
C ALA A 356 -3.70 -16.03 -5.12
N THR A 357 -3.73 -14.70 -5.30
CA THR A 357 -4.93 -13.95 -5.67
C THR A 357 -4.70 -13.10 -6.93
N PRO A 358 -5.76 -12.67 -7.62
CA PRO A 358 -5.64 -11.65 -8.66
C PRO A 358 -5.03 -10.36 -8.12
N PRO A 359 -4.45 -9.47 -8.98
CA PRO A 359 -3.96 -8.16 -8.54
C PRO A 359 -5.09 -7.34 -7.93
N GLY A 360 -4.77 -6.59 -6.87
CA GLY A 360 -5.66 -5.59 -6.29
C GLY A 360 -5.80 -4.35 -7.18
N THR A 361 -6.99 -3.73 -7.15
CA THR A 361 -7.23 -2.47 -7.87
C THR A 361 -6.88 -1.20 -7.08
N PRO A 362 -6.81 -1.20 -5.72
CA PRO A 362 -6.21 -0.11 -4.97
C PRO A 362 -4.73 0.10 -5.34
N SER A 363 -4.20 1.27 -5.05
CA SER A 363 -2.78 1.61 -5.20
C SER A 363 -2.12 1.68 -3.82
N GLU A 364 -0.79 1.52 -3.78
CA GLU A 364 0.00 1.41 -2.56
C GLU A 364 1.39 2.01 -2.80
N ASP A 365 1.80 2.99 -1.99
CA ASP A 365 3.06 3.70 -2.22
C ASP A 365 4.31 2.96 -1.71
N PHE A 366 4.16 1.78 -1.10
CA PHE A 366 5.26 0.81 -0.90
C PHE A 366 6.02 0.53 -2.20
N SER A 367 5.33 0.66 -3.33
CA SER A 367 5.90 0.57 -4.66
C SER A 367 7.09 1.50 -4.89
N GLU A 368 7.19 2.62 -4.17
CA GLU A 368 8.29 3.57 -4.31
C GLU A 368 9.62 2.99 -3.80
N TYR A 369 9.59 2.14 -2.76
CA TYR A 369 10.80 1.43 -2.30
C TYR A 369 11.23 0.36 -3.30
N ILE A 370 10.27 -0.33 -3.94
CA ILE A 370 10.53 -1.27 -5.03
C ILE A 370 11.17 -0.55 -6.21
N ASN A 371 10.62 0.60 -6.61
CA ASN A 371 11.17 1.45 -7.68
C ASN A 371 12.55 2.02 -7.34
N ALA A 372 12.85 2.23 -6.05
CA ALA A 372 14.18 2.59 -5.57
C ALA A 372 15.16 1.40 -5.56
N GLY A 373 14.73 0.23 -6.04
CA GLY A 373 15.54 -0.97 -6.24
C GLY A 373 15.67 -1.85 -5.00
N VAL A 374 14.61 -1.95 -4.18
CA VAL A 374 14.51 -2.94 -3.10
C VAL A 374 13.60 -4.07 -3.58
N PRO A 375 14.14 -5.27 -3.89
CA PRO A 375 13.32 -6.43 -4.21
C PRO A 375 12.41 -6.76 -3.04
N SER A 376 11.10 -6.86 -3.27
CA SER A 376 10.17 -6.91 -2.14
C SER A 376 9.00 -7.86 -2.38
N MET A 377 8.36 -8.27 -1.27
CA MET A 377 7.06 -8.94 -1.25
C MET A 377 6.08 -8.14 -0.41
N PHE A 378 4.98 -7.74 -1.03
CA PHE A 378 3.79 -7.20 -0.39
C PHE A 378 2.68 -8.25 -0.44
N PHE A 379 2.04 -8.53 0.70
CA PHE A 379 1.00 -9.54 0.82
C PHE A 379 -0.14 -9.05 1.71
N ASN A 380 -1.30 -9.74 1.68
CA ASN A 380 -2.44 -9.32 2.47
C ASN A 380 -2.82 -10.38 3.50
N ILE A 381 -3.42 -9.93 4.62
CA ILE A 381 -3.97 -10.77 5.69
C ILE A 381 -5.45 -10.48 5.88
N GLY A 382 -6.24 -11.51 6.24
CA GLY A 382 -7.66 -11.35 6.50
C GLY A 382 -7.97 -10.84 7.91
N VAL A 383 -9.11 -10.13 8.04
CA VAL A 383 -9.49 -9.44 9.27
C VAL A 383 -10.78 -9.91 9.92
N TYR A 384 -11.62 -10.66 9.21
CA TYR A 384 -12.95 -11.04 9.70
C TYR A 384 -13.03 -12.50 10.13
N ASP A 385 -14.01 -12.76 11.01
CA ASP A 385 -14.36 -14.13 11.36
C ASP A 385 -14.71 -14.96 10.12
N PRO A 386 -14.16 -16.18 9.96
CA PRO A 386 -14.46 -17.06 8.83
C PRO A 386 -15.95 -17.31 8.62
N GLU A 387 -16.73 -17.49 9.69
CA GLU A 387 -18.17 -17.74 9.58
C GLU A 387 -18.90 -16.49 9.04
N ARG A 388 -18.48 -15.29 9.44
CA ARG A 388 -19.01 -14.03 8.91
C ARG A 388 -18.69 -13.86 7.43
N VAL A 389 -17.47 -14.25 7.01
CA VAL A 389 -17.05 -14.22 5.60
C VAL A 389 -17.90 -15.19 4.77
N ASP A 390 -18.11 -16.40 5.25
CA ASP A 390 -18.91 -17.41 4.56
C ASP A 390 -20.39 -17.02 4.49
N ALA A 391 -20.93 -16.41 5.53
CA ALA A 391 -22.29 -15.86 5.52
C ALA A 391 -22.45 -14.76 4.46
N ALA A 392 -21.49 -13.83 4.35
CA ALA A 392 -21.52 -12.77 3.34
C ALA A 392 -21.45 -13.34 1.91
N ARG A 393 -20.61 -14.35 1.68
CA ARG A 393 -20.52 -15.06 0.38
C ARG A 393 -21.79 -15.80 0.01
N SER A 394 -22.54 -16.25 0.99
CA SER A 394 -23.81 -16.97 0.83
C SER A 394 -25.03 -16.06 0.70
N GLY A 395 -24.83 -14.75 0.47
CA GLY A 395 -25.90 -13.75 0.29
C GLY A 395 -26.35 -13.06 1.56
N GLY A 396 -25.61 -13.20 2.66
CA GLY A 396 -25.77 -12.43 3.88
C GLY A 396 -25.29 -10.96 3.73
N PRO A 397 -25.29 -10.17 4.81
CA PRO A 397 -24.83 -8.80 4.78
C PRO A 397 -23.39 -8.69 4.25
N PRO A 398 -23.08 -7.72 3.36
CA PRO A 398 -21.73 -7.54 2.85
C PRO A 398 -20.77 -7.16 3.99
N LEU A 399 -19.51 -7.57 3.85
CA LEU A 399 -18.46 -7.17 4.78
C LEU A 399 -18.09 -5.71 4.53
N PRO A 400 -17.96 -4.86 5.58
CA PRO A 400 -17.32 -3.57 5.44
C PRO A 400 -15.88 -3.76 4.96
N ASP A 401 -15.49 -3.08 3.89
CA ASP A 401 -14.13 -3.10 3.36
C ASP A 401 -13.32 -1.93 3.92
N ASN A 402 -12.01 -1.91 3.66
CA ASN A 402 -11.15 -0.77 3.96
C ASN A 402 -11.80 0.53 3.46
N HIS A 403 -11.59 1.64 4.16
CA HIS A 403 -12.23 2.95 3.96
C HIS A 403 -13.75 2.98 4.27
N SER A 404 -14.30 1.91 4.84
CA SER A 404 -15.67 1.96 5.38
C SER A 404 -15.68 2.50 6.81
N PRO A 405 -16.64 3.36 7.19
CA PRO A 405 -16.81 3.78 8.59
C PRO A 405 -17.17 2.64 9.54
N LEU A 406 -17.53 1.48 9.00
CA LEU A 406 -17.88 0.26 9.73
C LEU A 406 -16.77 -0.81 9.69
N PHE A 407 -15.58 -0.48 9.14
CA PHE A 407 -14.46 -1.40 9.08
C PHE A 407 -13.94 -1.70 10.48
N ALA A 408 -14.03 -2.94 10.90
CA ALA A 408 -13.71 -3.38 12.26
C ALA A 408 -13.01 -4.75 12.21
N PRO A 409 -11.70 -4.78 12.07
CA PRO A 409 -10.89 -5.99 12.17
C PRO A 409 -11.08 -6.73 13.50
N VAL A 410 -10.99 -8.07 13.50
CA VAL A 410 -10.88 -8.86 14.73
C VAL A 410 -9.41 -8.88 15.17
N PRO A 411 -9.02 -8.14 16.25
CA PRO A 411 -7.61 -7.79 16.45
C PRO A 411 -6.71 -9.01 16.67
N LYS A 412 -7.00 -9.85 17.68
CA LYS A 412 -6.10 -10.94 18.09
C LYS A 412 -5.69 -11.88 16.96
N PRO A 413 -6.62 -12.54 16.24
CA PRO A 413 -6.25 -13.48 15.20
C PRO A 413 -5.64 -12.80 13.97
N THR A 414 -5.99 -11.53 13.70
CA THR A 414 -5.43 -10.76 12.60
C THR A 414 -3.97 -10.39 12.88
N ILE A 415 -3.69 -9.81 14.06
CA ILE A 415 -2.32 -9.45 14.47
C ILE A 415 -1.45 -10.70 14.55
N GLN A 416 -1.97 -11.82 15.09
CA GLN A 416 -1.25 -13.11 15.13
C GLN A 416 -0.87 -13.59 13.73
N THR A 417 -1.79 -13.48 12.77
CA THR A 417 -1.55 -13.83 11.37
C THR A 417 -0.44 -12.96 10.78
N GLY A 418 -0.50 -11.63 11.01
CA GLY A 418 0.49 -10.67 10.56
C GLY A 418 1.87 -10.94 11.13
N VAL A 419 1.98 -11.10 12.45
CA VAL A 419 3.25 -11.42 13.15
C VAL A 419 3.86 -12.72 12.62
N THR A 420 3.04 -13.77 12.49
CA THR A 420 3.53 -15.07 12.02
C THR A 420 4.02 -14.99 10.57
N ALA A 421 3.23 -14.37 9.70
CA ALA A 421 3.56 -14.26 8.27
C ALA A 421 4.81 -13.41 8.03
N LEU A 422 4.89 -12.21 8.64
CA LEU A 422 6.06 -11.33 8.50
C LEU A 422 7.32 -11.97 9.09
N THR A 423 7.23 -12.58 10.28
CA THR A 423 8.39 -13.23 10.90
C THR A 423 8.96 -14.33 10.02
N LEU A 424 8.12 -15.23 9.50
CA LEU A 424 8.55 -16.33 8.63
C LEU A 424 9.10 -15.81 7.29
N ALA A 425 8.47 -14.82 6.70
CA ALA A 425 8.94 -14.20 5.46
C ALA A 425 10.33 -13.57 5.64
N VAL A 426 10.55 -12.83 6.71
CA VAL A 426 11.85 -12.21 7.04
C VAL A 426 12.92 -13.29 7.30
N LEU A 427 12.61 -14.32 8.09
CA LEU A 427 13.56 -15.41 8.36
C LEU A 427 13.96 -16.14 7.08
N SER A 428 13.03 -16.36 6.15
CA SER A 428 13.32 -17.00 4.87
C SER A 428 14.30 -16.19 4.00
N ALA A 429 14.28 -14.86 4.12
CA ALA A 429 15.19 -13.99 3.40
C ALA A 429 16.63 -14.02 3.94
N PHE A 430 16.78 -14.25 5.25
CA PHE A 430 18.10 -14.45 5.85
C PHE A 430 18.71 -15.83 5.51
N ASP A 431 17.86 -16.88 5.45
CA ASP A 431 18.30 -18.26 5.23
C ASP A 431 18.84 -18.48 3.80
N HIS A 432 18.20 -17.91 2.80
CA HIS A 432 18.55 -18.13 1.39
C HIS A 432 19.57 -17.14 0.81
N GLY A 433 20.07 -16.21 1.63
CA GLY A 433 21.08 -15.23 1.21
C GLY A 433 20.66 -14.55 -0.09
N ILE A 434 19.59 -13.74 -0.08
CA ILE A 434 19.17 -12.96 -1.23
C ILE A 434 20.35 -12.05 -1.61
N LYS A 435 21.19 -12.50 -2.53
CA LYS A 435 22.19 -11.64 -3.17
C LYS A 435 21.45 -10.91 -4.27
N GLY A 436 21.35 -9.59 -4.15
CA GLY A 436 20.92 -8.75 -5.26
C GLY A 436 21.71 -9.14 -6.51
N GLN A 437 20.95 -9.47 -7.57
CA GLN A 437 21.52 -9.69 -8.90
C GLN A 437 21.89 -8.35 -9.54
#